data_60977bc715dbd8c4d21c3323f63f1f2b
#
_entry.id   60977bc715dbd8c4d21c3323f63f1f2b
#
_cell.length_a   1.000
_cell.length_b   1.000
_cell.length_c   1.000
_cell.angle_alpha   90.00
_cell.angle_beta   90.00
_cell.angle_gamma   90.00
#
_symmetry.space_group_name_H-M   'P 1'
#
loop_
_entity.id
_entity.type
_entity.pdbx_description
1 polymer ?
#
loop_
_entity_poly.entity_id
_entity_poly.type
_entity_poly.pdbx_seq_one_letter_code
_entity_poly.pdbx_strand_id
1 'polypeptide(L)'
;LAEARRLGLPTEPLIDKALEGAAKKVQPARIVEVVQGLAERLRHAQSLLDGSATPSDITAVADALQRGVPDEAVRALRTGAPGGASIAASVHTLADLLDRGVPMGAALDAVQEWRGRAKNALELRELPAAVERLIREGVLPEQAAAAVAAAVRDGGRPAAAGPPPGVGPGKAPGPEKGVPVAPGKAKGKGKGKGKGKG
;
A
#
# COMPACT_ATOMS: atom_id res chain seq x y z
N LEU A 1 3.77 -26.61 -14.87
CA LEU A 1 3.19 -25.92 -16.05
C LEU A 1 2.01 -26.66 -16.64
N ALA A 2 2.09 -27.99 -16.87
CA ALA A 2 0.97 -28.78 -17.42
C ALA A 2 -0.28 -28.66 -16.54
N GLU A 3 -0.14 -28.75 -15.23
CA GLU A 3 -1.23 -28.57 -14.27
C GLU A 3 -1.84 -27.17 -14.34
N ALA A 4 -1.01 -26.14 -14.36
CA ALA A 4 -1.46 -24.77 -14.47
C ALA A 4 -2.33 -24.53 -15.73
N ARG A 5 -1.89 -25.09 -16.86
CA ARG A 5 -2.68 -25.06 -18.11
C ARG A 5 -4.02 -25.79 -17.98
N ARG A 6 -4.02 -26.97 -17.35
CA ARG A 6 -5.25 -27.74 -17.11
C ARG A 6 -6.26 -26.97 -16.24
N LEU A 7 -5.77 -26.19 -15.31
CA LEU A 7 -6.57 -25.33 -14.41
C LEU A 7 -6.94 -23.97 -15.01
N GLY A 8 -6.51 -23.67 -16.25
CA GLY A 8 -6.75 -22.38 -16.88
C GLY A 8 -5.99 -21.21 -16.25
N LEU A 9 -4.91 -21.49 -15.50
CA LEU A 9 -4.08 -20.45 -14.90
C LEU A 9 -3.17 -19.80 -15.95
N PRO A 10 -2.87 -18.48 -15.80
CA PRO A 10 -1.84 -17.84 -16.61
C PRO A 10 -0.49 -18.53 -16.39
N THR A 11 0.09 -19.07 -17.48
CA THR A 11 1.38 -19.79 -17.41
C THR A 11 2.58 -18.89 -17.67
N GLU A 12 2.39 -17.76 -18.33
CA GLU A 12 3.44 -16.80 -18.66
C GLU A 12 4.20 -16.31 -17.41
N PRO A 13 3.55 -15.84 -16.32
CA PRO A 13 4.25 -15.45 -15.11
C PRO A 13 5.07 -16.57 -14.47
N LEU A 14 4.63 -17.83 -14.60
CA LEU A 14 5.35 -18.99 -14.07
C LEU A 14 6.62 -19.26 -14.87
N ILE A 15 6.54 -19.13 -16.20
CA ILE A 15 7.69 -19.28 -17.10
C ILE A 15 8.70 -18.17 -16.85
N ASP A 16 8.25 -16.93 -16.82
CA ASP A 16 9.11 -15.76 -16.56
C ASP A 16 9.85 -15.88 -15.23
N LYS A 17 9.13 -16.34 -14.18
CA LYS A 17 9.75 -16.55 -12.87
C LYS A 17 10.79 -17.66 -12.86
N ALA A 18 10.56 -18.74 -13.60
CA ALA A 18 11.55 -19.82 -13.77
C ALA A 18 12.79 -19.32 -14.53
N LEU A 19 12.59 -18.58 -15.63
CA LEU A 19 13.68 -18.00 -16.42
C LEU A 19 14.48 -16.97 -15.64
N GLU A 20 13.83 -16.11 -14.87
CA GLU A 20 14.49 -15.16 -13.95
C GLU A 20 15.40 -15.90 -12.97
N GLY A 21 14.89 -16.96 -12.33
CA GLY A 21 15.67 -17.78 -11.41
C GLY A 21 16.88 -18.42 -12.05
N ALA A 22 16.70 -18.97 -13.27
CA ALA A 22 17.79 -19.57 -14.04
C ALA A 22 18.85 -18.54 -14.44
N ALA A 23 18.43 -17.36 -14.91
CA ALA A 23 19.34 -16.27 -15.29
C ALA A 23 20.17 -15.77 -14.09
N LYS A 24 19.57 -15.73 -12.90
CA LYS A 24 20.24 -15.39 -11.64
C LYS A 24 21.03 -16.54 -11.02
N LYS A 25 21.13 -17.69 -11.71
CA LYS A 25 21.84 -18.89 -11.25
C LYS A 25 21.35 -19.38 -9.86
N VAL A 26 20.07 -19.22 -9.59
CA VAL A 26 19.44 -19.74 -8.36
C VAL A 26 19.40 -21.27 -8.43
N GLN A 27 19.57 -21.93 -7.29
CA GLN A 27 19.49 -23.40 -7.23
C GLN A 27 18.14 -23.92 -7.76
N PRO A 28 18.13 -24.99 -8.59
CA PRO A 28 16.92 -25.51 -9.24
C PRO A 28 15.77 -25.81 -8.26
N ALA A 29 16.09 -26.39 -7.11
CA ALA A 29 15.08 -26.69 -6.07
C ALA A 29 14.37 -25.41 -5.58
N ARG A 30 15.12 -24.31 -5.41
CA ARG A 30 14.55 -23.02 -5.00
C ARG A 30 13.69 -22.39 -6.10
N ILE A 31 14.07 -22.54 -7.37
CA ILE A 31 13.26 -22.09 -8.50
C ILE A 31 11.92 -22.83 -8.49
N VAL A 32 11.94 -24.14 -8.32
CA VAL A 32 10.72 -24.97 -8.27
C VAL A 32 9.81 -24.50 -7.13
N GLU A 33 10.34 -24.32 -5.93
CA GLU A 33 9.58 -23.83 -4.76
C GLU A 33 8.90 -22.49 -5.02
N VAL A 34 9.64 -21.53 -5.58
CA VAL A 34 9.11 -20.19 -5.88
C VAL A 34 8.02 -20.24 -6.96
N VAL A 35 8.21 -21.05 -8.01
CA VAL A 35 7.23 -21.22 -9.07
C VAL A 35 5.97 -21.93 -8.56
N GLN A 36 6.10 -22.93 -7.68
CA GLN A 36 4.97 -23.58 -7.03
C GLN A 36 4.17 -22.58 -6.16
N GLY A 37 4.84 -21.79 -5.32
CA GLY A 37 4.20 -20.76 -4.53
C GLY A 37 3.48 -19.70 -5.37
N LEU A 38 4.03 -19.33 -6.53
CA LEU A 38 3.34 -18.46 -7.48
C LEU A 38 2.11 -19.14 -8.09
N ALA A 39 2.20 -20.41 -8.45
CA ALA A 39 1.04 -21.15 -9.00
C ALA A 39 -0.09 -21.28 -7.97
N GLU A 40 0.22 -21.45 -6.70
CA GLU A 40 -0.76 -21.46 -5.61
C GLU A 40 -1.44 -20.09 -5.45
N ARG A 41 -0.68 -19.00 -5.49
CA ARG A 41 -1.25 -17.65 -5.44
C ARG A 41 -2.15 -17.35 -6.64
N LEU A 42 -1.75 -17.75 -7.84
CA LEU A 42 -2.58 -17.60 -9.05
C LEU A 42 -3.89 -18.40 -8.92
N ARG A 43 -3.85 -19.61 -8.36
CA ARG A 43 -5.04 -20.42 -8.10
C ARG A 43 -5.95 -19.76 -7.07
N HIS A 44 -5.37 -19.23 -5.98
CA HIS A 44 -6.12 -18.47 -4.98
C HIS A 44 -6.75 -17.22 -5.59
N ALA A 45 -5.98 -16.44 -6.34
CA ALA A 45 -6.49 -15.27 -7.07
C ALA A 45 -7.67 -15.63 -7.99
N GLN A 46 -7.55 -16.72 -8.75
CA GLN A 46 -8.63 -17.21 -9.62
C GLN A 46 -9.89 -17.56 -8.82
N SER A 47 -9.74 -18.14 -7.62
CA SER A 47 -10.89 -18.49 -6.76
C SER A 47 -11.62 -17.27 -6.17
N LEU A 48 -10.99 -16.11 -6.12
CA LEU A 48 -11.60 -14.85 -5.67
C LEU A 48 -12.36 -14.13 -6.79
N LEU A 49 -12.11 -14.54 -8.03
CA LEU A 49 -12.68 -13.96 -9.22
C LEU A 49 -13.76 -14.88 -9.81
N ASP A 50 -14.70 -14.30 -10.52
CA ASP A 50 -15.71 -15.07 -11.25
C ASP A 50 -15.13 -15.65 -12.55
N GLY A 51 -15.91 -16.52 -13.20
CA GLY A 51 -15.52 -17.19 -14.44
C GLY A 51 -15.28 -16.27 -15.65
N SER A 52 -15.53 -14.94 -15.51
CA SER A 52 -15.26 -13.93 -16.54
C SER A 52 -13.89 -13.26 -16.40
N ALA A 53 -13.12 -13.63 -15.37
CA ALA A 53 -11.81 -13.05 -15.11
C ALA A 53 -10.80 -13.35 -16.23
N THR A 54 -10.10 -12.32 -16.64
CA THR A 54 -9.02 -12.43 -17.61
C THR A 54 -7.72 -12.95 -16.97
N PRO A 55 -6.78 -13.51 -17.75
CA PRO A 55 -5.44 -13.83 -17.25
C PRO A 55 -4.74 -12.63 -16.58
N SER A 56 -4.99 -11.42 -17.09
CA SER A 56 -4.47 -10.18 -16.50
C SER A 56 -5.06 -9.91 -15.13
N ASP A 57 -6.36 -10.15 -14.93
CA ASP A 57 -6.99 -9.98 -13.62
C ASP A 57 -6.42 -10.96 -12.59
N ILE A 58 -6.27 -12.23 -12.97
CA ILE A 58 -5.71 -13.26 -12.10
C ILE A 58 -4.28 -12.89 -11.67
N THR A 59 -3.46 -12.46 -12.63
CA THR A 59 -2.07 -12.05 -12.35
C THR A 59 -2.01 -10.82 -11.46
N ALA A 60 -2.82 -9.80 -11.74
CA ALA A 60 -2.88 -8.58 -10.94
C ALA A 60 -3.34 -8.84 -9.50
N VAL A 61 -4.35 -9.70 -9.32
CA VAL A 61 -4.82 -10.07 -7.98
C VAL A 61 -3.76 -10.89 -7.24
N ALA A 62 -3.08 -11.85 -7.90
CA ALA A 62 -2.01 -12.62 -7.28
C ALA A 62 -0.84 -11.73 -6.79
N ASP A 63 -0.47 -10.71 -7.57
CA ASP A 63 0.53 -9.71 -7.19
C ASP A 63 0.06 -8.87 -5.99
N ALA A 64 -1.16 -8.36 -6.03
CA ALA A 64 -1.73 -7.56 -4.96
C ALA A 64 -1.85 -8.33 -3.63
N LEU A 65 -2.27 -9.60 -3.67
CA LEU A 65 -2.28 -10.48 -2.50
C LEU A 65 -0.88 -10.63 -1.90
N GLN A 66 0.15 -10.75 -2.74
CA GLN A 66 1.54 -10.80 -2.28
C GLN A 66 1.98 -9.49 -1.62
N ARG A 67 1.43 -8.36 -2.03
CA ARG A 67 1.68 -7.01 -1.47
C ARG A 67 0.78 -6.69 -0.26
N GLY A 68 -0.02 -7.64 0.20
CA GLY A 68 -0.82 -7.51 1.42
C GLY A 68 -2.25 -7.01 1.22
N VAL A 69 -2.75 -6.95 -0.02
CA VAL A 69 -4.18 -6.69 -0.26
C VAL A 69 -4.99 -7.89 0.22
N PRO A 70 -5.95 -7.74 1.13
CA PRO A 70 -6.76 -8.85 1.63
C PRO A 70 -7.84 -9.28 0.63
N ASP A 71 -8.28 -10.52 0.75
CA ASP A 71 -9.31 -11.13 -0.09
C ASP A 71 -10.60 -10.30 -0.16
N GLU A 72 -11.00 -9.72 0.97
CA GLU A 72 -12.22 -8.90 1.07
C GLU A 72 -12.16 -7.67 0.17
N ALA A 73 -10.99 -7.03 0.08
CA ALA A 73 -10.81 -5.87 -0.78
C ALA A 73 -10.87 -6.26 -2.26
N VAL A 74 -10.31 -7.41 -2.62
CA VAL A 74 -10.43 -7.95 -3.98
C VAL A 74 -11.89 -8.21 -4.33
N ARG A 75 -12.65 -8.87 -3.43
CA ARG A 75 -14.09 -9.13 -3.62
C ARG A 75 -14.89 -7.84 -3.72
N ALA A 76 -14.59 -6.83 -2.89
CA ALA A 76 -15.24 -5.53 -2.95
C ALA A 76 -15.00 -4.81 -4.28
N LEU A 77 -13.78 -4.86 -4.81
CA LEU A 77 -13.45 -4.34 -6.14
C LEU A 77 -14.17 -5.13 -7.24
N ARG A 78 -14.28 -6.44 -7.11
CA ARG A 78 -14.97 -7.27 -8.11
C ARG A 78 -16.47 -7.01 -8.12
N THR A 79 -17.13 -6.99 -6.96
CA THR A 79 -18.57 -6.71 -6.82
C THR A 79 -18.93 -5.32 -7.37
N GLY A 80 -18.10 -4.32 -7.14
CA GLY A 80 -18.31 -2.96 -7.65
C GLY A 80 -17.94 -2.76 -9.12
N ALA A 81 -17.43 -3.79 -9.84
CA ALA A 81 -17.10 -3.67 -11.25
C ALA A 81 -18.36 -3.90 -12.12
N PRO A 82 -18.63 -3.07 -13.15
CA PRO A 82 -19.65 -3.39 -14.14
C PRO A 82 -19.42 -4.77 -14.73
N GLY A 83 -20.49 -5.50 -15.04
CA GLY A 83 -20.46 -6.90 -15.41
C GLY A 83 -19.32 -7.29 -16.36
N GLY A 84 -18.39 -8.10 -15.90
CA GLY A 84 -17.22 -8.57 -16.66
C GLY A 84 -16.07 -7.59 -16.85
N ALA A 85 -16.16 -6.35 -16.37
CA ALA A 85 -15.04 -5.40 -16.49
C ALA A 85 -13.81 -5.86 -15.71
N SER A 86 -12.61 -5.67 -16.31
CA SER A 86 -11.33 -5.96 -15.68
C SER A 86 -11.13 -5.13 -14.41
N ILE A 87 -10.64 -5.77 -13.36
CA ILE A 87 -10.28 -5.10 -12.09
C ILE A 87 -8.77 -4.92 -11.94
N ALA A 88 -7.97 -5.39 -12.89
CA ALA A 88 -6.50 -5.38 -12.79
C ALA A 88 -5.95 -3.99 -12.42
N ALA A 89 -6.39 -2.93 -13.12
CA ALA A 89 -5.93 -1.58 -12.82
C ALA A 89 -6.34 -1.09 -11.43
N SER A 90 -7.57 -1.42 -10.99
CA SER A 90 -8.05 -1.04 -9.65
C SER A 90 -7.27 -1.73 -8.55
N VAL A 91 -6.98 -3.02 -8.73
CA VAL A 91 -6.23 -3.83 -7.77
C VAL A 91 -4.77 -3.34 -7.66
N HIS A 92 -4.11 -3.07 -8.80
CA HIS A 92 -2.76 -2.47 -8.79
C HIS A 92 -2.75 -1.10 -8.10
N THR A 93 -3.72 -0.24 -8.43
CA THR A 93 -3.84 1.08 -7.79
C THR A 93 -4.02 0.97 -6.27
N LEU A 94 -4.85 0.02 -5.81
CA LEU A 94 -5.04 -0.25 -4.40
C LEU A 94 -3.73 -0.69 -3.72
N ALA A 95 -3.02 -1.65 -4.31
CA ALA A 95 -1.74 -2.12 -3.80
C ALA A 95 -0.69 -0.99 -3.76
N ASP A 96 -0.66 -0.13 -4.79
CA ASP A 96 0.23 1.03 -4.83
C ASP A 96 -0.06 2.06 -3.72
N LEU A 97 -1.31 2.24 -3.33
CA LEU A 97 -1.67 3.10 -2.19
C LEU A 97 -1.24 2.49 -0.86
N LEU A 98 -1.40 1.17 -0.69
CA LEU A 98 -0.94 0.47 0.52
C LEU A 98 0.57 0.57 0.70
N ASP A 99 1.36 0.43 -0.37
CA ASP A 99 2.81 0.58 -0.32
C ASP A 99 3.25 2.00 0.10
N ARG A 100 2.38 3.00 -0.08
CA ARG A 100 2.58 4.38 0.41
C ARG A 100 2.09 4.60 1.84
N GLY A 101 1.68 3.54 2.52
CA GLY A 101 1.21 3.60 3.90
C GLY A 101 -0.22 4.12 4.05
N VAL A 102 -1.01 4.17 2.97
CA VAL A 102 -2.44 4.51 3.08
C VAL A 102 -3.18 3.35 3.73
N PRO A 103 -3.98 3.59 4.79
CA PRO A 103 -4.79 2.54 5.39
C PRO A 103 -5.77 1.93 4.39
N MET A 104 -6.03 0.62 4.50
CA MET A 104 -6.83 -0.16 3.56
C MET A 104 -8.20 0.47 3.25
N GLY A 105 -8.94 0.89 4.28
CA GLY A 105 -10.26 1.51 4.11
C GLY A 105 -10.19 2.75 3.22
N ALA A 106 -9.30 3.70 3.56
CA ALA A 106 -9.12 4.95 2.80
C ALA A 106 -8.62 4.69 1.37
N ALA A 107 -7.76 3.70 1.18
CA ALA A 107 -7.27 3.32 -0.13
C ALA A 107 -8.39 2.72 -1.01
N LEU A 108 -9.19 1.82 -0.44
CA LEU A 108 -10.31 1.18 -1.14
C LEU A 108 -11.38 2.21 -1.54
N ASP A 109 -11.76 3.10 -0.62
CA ASP A 109 -12.72 4.18 -0.87
C ASP A 109 -12.25 5.08 -2.03
N ALA A 110 -10.98 5.51 -2.00
CA ALA A 110 -10.41 6.36 -3.03
C ALA A 110 -10.39 5.67 -4.40
N VAL A 111 -10.05 4.37 -4.46
CA VAL A 111 -10.06 3.59 -5.70
C VAL A 111 -11.48 3.42 -6.24
N GLN A 112 -12.47 3.15 -5.38
CA GLN A 112 -13.86 2.99 -5.80
C GLN A 112 -14.45 4.29 -6.34
N GLU A 113 -14.21 5.42 -5.66
CA GLU A 113 -14.65 6.75 -6.12
C GLU A 113 -14.06 7.10 -7.49
N TRP A 114 -12.75 6.93 -7.66
CA TRP A 114 -12.11 7.29 -8.92
C TRP A 114 -12.45 6.33 -10.06
N ARG A 115 -12.57 5.04 -9.77
CA ARG A 115 -12.95 4.04 -10.78
C ARG A 115 -14.31 4.34 -11.41
N GLY A 116 -15.26 4.82 -10.62
CA GLY A 116 -16.59 5.20 -11.13
C GLY A 116 -16.57 6.35 -12.13
N ARG A 117 -15.47 7.10 -12.22
CA ARG A 117 -15.32 8.32 -13.04
C ARG A 117 -14.20 8.23 -14.07
N ALA A 118 -13.20 7.40 -13.82
CA ALA A 118 -12.08 7.20 -14.73
C ALA A 118 -12.58 6.60 -16.07
N LYS A 119 -12.16 7.21 -17.17
CA LYS A 119 -12.56 6.78 -18.51
C LYS A 119 -11.84 5.53 -18.98
N ASN A 120 -10.68 5.27 -18.40
CA ASN A 120 -9.84 4.13 -18.76
C ASN A 120 -8.86 3.76 -17.61
N ALA A 121 -8.19 2.61 -17.76
CA ALA A 121 -7.24 2.10 -16.79
C ALA A 121 -6.02 3.00 -16.53
N LEU A 122 -5.62 3.85 -17.49
CA LEU A 122 -4.48 4.76 -17.33
C LEU A 122 -4.81 5.88 -16.35
N GLU A 123 -6.05 6.38 -16.38
CA GLU A 123 -6.48 7.42 -15.45
C GLU A 123 -6.48 6.93 -14.00
N LEU A 124 -6.70 5.63 -13.75
CA LEU A 124 -6.59 5.07 -12.40
C LEU A 124 -5.19 5.26 -11.78
N ARG A 125 -4.15 5.29 -12.60
CA ARG A 125 -2.77 5.52 -12.15
C ARG A 125 -2.51 6.95 -11.67
N GLU A 126 -3.40 7.89 -11.93
CA GLU A 126 -3.30 9.26 -11.41
C GLU A 126 -3.49 9.29 -9.87
N LEU A 127 -4.27 8.35 -9.34
CA LEU A 127 -4.61 8.31 -7.91
C LEU A 127 -3.38 8.17 -7.00
N PRO A 128 -2.51 7.15 -7.17
CA PRO A 128 -1.31 7.00 -6.35
C PRO A 128 -0.36 8.20 -6.46
N ALA A 129 -0.23 8.79 -7.65
CA ALA A 129 0.63 9.95 -7.88
C ALA A 129 0.12 11.20 -7.14
N ALA A 130 -1.21 11.42 -7.13
CA ALA A 130 -1.82 12.53 -6.42
C ALA A 130 -1.68 12.37 -4.89
N VAL A 131 -1.92 11.19 -4.36
CA VAL A 131 -1.74 10.87 -2.95
C VAL A 131 -0.28 11.04 -2.53
N GLU A 132 0.66 10.52 -3.31
CA GLU A 132 2.10 10.65 -3.04
C GLU A 132 2.55 12.12 -3.03
N ARG A 133 2.00 12.96 -3.90
CA ARG A 133 2.28 14.40 -3.89
C ARG A 133 1.86 15.04 -2.58
N LEU A 134 0.65 14.77 -2.09
CA LEU A 134 0.17 15.29 -0.81
C LEU A 134 0.99 14.78 0.38
N ILE A 135 1.40 13.50 0.36
CA ILE A 135 2.29 12.94 1.39
C ILE A 135 3.63 13.69 1.39
N ARG A 136 4.21 13.98 0.24
CA ARG A 136 5.45 14.78 0.13
C ARG A 136 5.26 16.23 0.61
N GLU A 137 4.05 16.77 0.53
CA GLU A 137 3.67 18.09 1.09
C GLU A 137 3.43 18.03 2.62
N GLY A 138 3.60 16.86 3.26
CA GLY A 138 3.47 16.67 4.71
C GLY A 138 2.09 16.25 5.19
N VAL A 139 1.19 15.90 4.27
CA VAL A 139 -0.14 15.37 4.62
C VAL A 139 0.00 13.89 5.01
N LEU A 140 -0.68 13.46 6.06
CA LEU A 140 -0.70 12.04 6.46
C LEU A 140 -1.32 11.17 5.34
N PRO A 141 -0.85 9.92 5.12
CA PRO A 141 -1.33 9.07 4.02
C PRO A 141 -2.85 8.90 3.98
N GLU A 142 -3.49 8.68 5.12
CA GLU A 142 -4.94 8.56 5.22
C GLU A 142 -5.65 9.84 4.80
N GLN A 143 -5.19 10.99 5.28
CA GLN A 143 -5.75 12.29 4.95
C GLN A 143 -5.53 12.66 3.48
N ALA A 144 -4.38 12.29 2.92
CA ALA A 144 -4.07 12.48 1.52
C ALA A 144 -5.03 11.69 0.62
N ALA A 145 -5.28 10.41 0.93
CA ALA A 145 -6.23 9.58 0.20
C ALA A 145 -7.66 10.12 0.32
N ALA A 146 -8.08 10.52 1.52
CA ALA A 146 -9.40 11.12 1.76
C ALA A 146 -9.59 12.43 0.99
N ALA A 147 -8.57 13.30 0.95
CA ALA A 147 -8.61 14.57 0.21
C ALA A 147 -8.74 14.33 -1.30
N VAL A 148 -8.00 13.34 -1.84
CA VAL A 148 -8.11 12.98 -3.25
C VAL A 148 -9.49 12.38 -3.56
N ALA A 149 -10.01 11.50 -2.71
CA ALA A 149 -11.36 10.95 -2.87
C ALA A 149 -12.45 12.03 -2.83
N ALA A 150 -12.33 13.01 -1.93
CA ALA A 150 -13.25 14.14 -1.84
C ALA A 150 -13.19 14.99 -3.12
N ALA A 151 -12.00 15.37 -3.61
CA ALA A 151 -11.85 16.12 -4.85
C ALA A 151 -12.48 15.40 -6.07
N VAL A 152 -12.33 14.08 -6.13
CA VAL A 152 -12.98 13.26 -7.16
C VAL A 152 -14.48 13.29 -7.00
N ARG A 153 -15.01 13.14 -5.78
CA ARG A 153 -16.46 13.18 -5.50
C ARG A 153 -17.08 14.51 -5.91
N ASP A 154 -16.35 15.60 -5.74
CA ASP A 154 -16.77 16.95 -6.14
C ASP A 154 -16.64 17.21 -7.66
N GLY A 155 -16.30 16.19 -8.43
CA GLY A 155 -16.20 16.26 -9.90
C GLY A 155 -14.82 16.63 -10.44
N GLY A 156 -13.81 16.78 -9.55
CA GLY A 156 -12.42 17.04 -9.94
C GLY A 156 -11.67 15.78 -10.37
N ARG A 157 -10.42 15.97 -10.73
CA ARG A 157 -9.45 14.88 -10.98
C ARG A 157 -8.55 14.70 -9.77
N PRO A 158 -7.94 13.51 -9.55
CA PRO A 158 -6.98 13.27 -8.47
C PRO A 158 -5.87 14.32 -8.39
N ALA A 159 -5.34 14.74 -9.53
CA ALA A 159 -4.28 15.76 -9.61
C ALA A 159 -4.70 17.15 -9.09
N ALA A 160 -6.01 17.45 -9.06
CA ALA A 160 -6.53 18.73 -8.57
C ALA A 160 -6.73 18.77 -7.05
N ALA A 161 -6.60 17.64 -6.34
CA ALA A 161 -6.74 17.59 -4.90
C ALA A 161 -5.69 18.47 -4.21
N GLY A 162 -6.15 19.35 -3.31
CA GLY A 162 -5.29 20.13 -2.41
C GLY A 162 -5.17 19.47 -1.03
N PRO A 163 -4.27 19.96 -0.17
CA PRO A 163 -4.22 19.53 1.21
C PRO A 163 -5.56 19.84 1.91
N PRO A 164 -6.02 18.98 2.83
CA PRO A 164 -7.25 19.22 3.58
C PRO A 164 -7.15 20.53 4.40
N PRO A 165 -8.29 21.22 4.62
CA PRO A 165 -8.31 22.44 5.43
C PRO A 165 -7.70 22.20 6.80
N GLY A 166 -6.76 23.07 7.21
CA GLY A 166 -6.08 22.99 8.50
C GLY A 166 -4.79 22.16 8.52
N VAL A 167 -4.48 21.45 7.44
CA VAL A 167 -3.17 20.80 7.23
C VAL A 167 -2.34 21.74 6.36
N GLY A 168 -1.68 22.73 7.01
CA GLY A 168 -0.64 23.50 6.33
C GLY A 168 0.59 22.61 6.06
N PRO A 169 1.49 23.00 5.13
CA PRO A 169 2.74 22.27 4.92
C PRO A 169 3.43 22.12 6.27
N GLY A 170 3.58 20.87 6.71
CA GLY A 170 4.08 20.55 8.04
C GLY A 170 5.37 21.28 8.30
N LYS A 171 5.33 22.24 9.23
CA LYS A 171 6.54 22.78 9.82
C LYS A 171 7.26 21.55 10.40
N ALA A 172 8.37 21.17 9.80
CA ALA A 172 9.21 20.11 10.33
C ALA A 172 9.30 20.30 11.85
N PRO A 173 9.18 19.27 12.69
CA PRO A 173 9.35 19.41 14.12
C PRO A 173 10.69 20.10 14.32
N GLY A 174 10.62 21.38 14.71
CA GLY A 174 11.81 22.15 15.04
C GLY A 174 12.49 21.41 16.19
N PRO A 175 13.84 21.49 16.32
CA PRO A 175 14.53 20.85 17.40
C PRO A 175 13.84 21.25 18.70
N GLU A 176 13.39 20.26 19.48
CA GLU A 176 12.78 20.46 20.80
C GLU A 176 13.66 21.46 21.56
N LYS A 177 13.11 22.65 21.80
CA LYS A 177 13.74 23.60 22.71
C LYS A 177 13.85 22.90 24.04
N GLY A 178 15.07 22.53 24.40
CA GLY A 178 15.38 21.85 25.65
C GLY A 178 14.61 22.47 26.80
N VAL A 179 13.92 21.63 27.52
CA VAL A 179 13.24 21.97 28.78
C VAL A 179 14.29 22.65 29.67
N PRO A 180 14.11 23.87 30.14
CA PRO A 180 15.07 24.51 31.02
C PRO A 180 15.13 23.68 32.31
N VAL A 181 16.27 23.01 32.53
CA VAL A 181 16.58 22.35 33.80
C VAL A 181 16.67 23.44 34.85
N ALA A 182 15.69 23.49 35.74
CA ALA A 182 15.70 24.37 36.89
C ALA A 182 16.95 24.12 37.73
N PRO A 183 17.73 25.16 38.14
CA PRO A 183 18.89 24.99 38.99
C PRO A 183 18.44 24.51 40.38
N GLY A 184 18.80 23.28 40.72
CA GLY A 184 18.58 22.67 42.02
C GLY A 184 19.25 23.52 43.10
N LYS A 185 18.45 24.06 44.02
CA LYS A 185 18.93 24.76 45.23
C LYS A 185 19.65 23.75 46.12
N ALA A 186 20.99 23.76 46.09
CA ALA A 186 21.80 23.17 47.13
C ALA A 186 21.70 23.98 48.46
N LYS A 187 20.91 23.51 49.40
CA LYS A 187 21.01 23.88 50.79
C LYS A 187 21.32 22.63 51.59
N GLY A 188 22.51 22.59 52.17
CA GLY A 188 22.90 21.55 53.12
C GLY A 188 24.18 21.90 53.83
N LYS A 189 24.12 22.87 54.76
CA LYS A 189 25.13 23.07 55.78
C LYS A 189 25.05 21.88 56.77
N GLY A 190 26.07 21.10 56.87
CA GLY A 190 26.26 20.09 57.91
C GLY A 190 27.61 20.29 58.55
N LYS A 191 27.68 21.08 59.61
CA LYS A 191 28.80 21.11 60.57
C LYS A 191 28.74 19.87 61.41
N GLY A 192 29.73 19.01 61.36
CA GLY A 192 29.93 17.91 62.26
C GLY A 192 31.37 17.94 62.82
N LYS A 193 31.54 18.53 64.00
CA LYS A 193 32.74 18.37 64.82
C LYS A 193 32.68 16.98 65.46
N GLY A 194 33.74 16.19 65.34
CA GLY A 194 33.97 14.97 66.05
C GLY A 194 35.42 14.84 66.46
N LYS A 195 35.68 15.16 67.71
CA LYS A 195 36.95 14.87 68.46
C LYS A 195 36.95 13.39 68.92
N GLY A 196 38.07 12.78 69.02
CA GLY A 196 38.36 11.55 69.80
C GLY A 196 39.58 10.86 69.20
N LYS A 197 40.65 10.97 69.69
CA LYS A 197 41.48 10.33 70.74
C LYS A 197 41.40 8.79 70.72
N GLY A 198 42.55 8.20 70.49
CA GLY A 198 42.87 6.84 70.74
C GLY A 198 44.04 6.40 69.89
#